data_78428873863b8b1bab875d02145ed205
#
_entry.id   78428873863b8b1bab875d02145ed205
#
_cell.length_a   1.000
_cell.length_b   1.000
_cell.length_c   1.000
_cell.angle_alpha   90.00
_cell.angle_beta   90.00
_cell.angle_gamma   90.00
#
_symmetry.space_group_name_H-M   'P 1'
#
loop_
_entity.id
_entity.type
_entity.pdbx_description
1 polymer ?
#
loop_
_entity_poly.entity_id
_entity_poly.type
_entity_poly.pdbx_seq_one_letter_code
_entity_poly.pdbx_strand_id
1 'polypeptide(L)'
;VINIIEGTGYSLSDQVSGSILINDASNEYGNSRLFLGTFRPQDGVQTGASGLLSFLLQGDNSKGVLTYTYDNLGSQRIDQHVHLWPSGTVIHDIKDEDLESSGSLSQYEWDMEPGGIFTTKQQMLDALFNGEFYVNVHSADNPGGEIYAHLSFDAFAEPPIQEELTEVDVDYDIVRFLNQATFGATPRDYEQLRNLIDQDGTNRMQVYELWIDQQISTPRTSMQDLDNHMYSVFSEYSQNSLKRESFWPIAVYANDQLRQRMTFALSEILVISTENSMIRNRPQGLGSYWDTLANEAFGSYKALLKDVTLHPMMGVYLSHLINKKADEEAGTFPDENYAREVMQLFTFGLVHRNKDGSVVLGDDNLPLPTYDNETIRNLARVFTGLGLSYAADSTGNSVYENTNFNRSYCGPTGSLHYCWTQPMKFFPSYHDFDEKFLFVDNGDQVVIPESADISVDQAVAELNTVIEALVEHNTTAPFIARRLIQRFVTSNPSNAYIEKVSEAFGQDGNLIQVIKAILLDPEARSPSVVSSNTFGKFKEPILQLTAVFRLFNASSKIALGEGDADMGLIETDYANADHFAPDATFI
;
A
#
# COMPACT_ATOMS: atom_id res chain seq x y z
N VAL A 1 23.22 29.56 -2.49
CA VAL A 1 24.65 29.43 -2.10
C VAL A 1 24.68 28.79 -0.73
N ILE A 2 25.11 27.55 -0.63
CA ILE A 2 25.31 26.86 0.65
C ILE A 2 26.71 27.25 1.14
N ASN A 3 26.80 27.96 2.24
CA ASN A 3 28.09 28.25 2.89
C ASN A 3 28.37 27.12 3.89
N ILE A 4 29.42 26.36 3.66
CA ILE A 4 29.93 25.40 4.65
C ILE A 4 30.80 26.17 5.64
N ILE A 5 30.43 26.13 6.92
CA ILE A 5 31.15 26.78 8.02
C ILE A 5 31.99 25.71 8.72
N GLU A 6 33.27 26.03 9.01
CA GLU A 6 34.15 25.16 9.79
C GLU A 6 33.52 24.72 11.11
N GLY A 7 33.56 23.42 11.43
CA GLY A 7 33.00 22.83 12.66
C GLY A 7 34.02 22.00 13.43
N THR A 8 33.70 21.67 14.66
CA THR A 8 34.55 20.82 15.52
C THR A 8 34.58 19.40 14.98
N GLY A 9 35.68 18.99 14.35
CA GLY A 9 35.91 17.63 13.85
C GLY A 9 36.23 17.52 12.36
N TYR A 10 36.18 18.62 11.62
CA TYR A 10 36.64 18.69 10.22
C TYR A 10 37.26 20.05 9.90
N SER A 11 38.22 20.07 9.00
CA SER A 11 38.80 21.28 8.46
C SER A 11 38.39 21.41 6.99
N LEU A 12 38.09 22.64 6.53
CA LEU A 12 37.82 22.91 5.13
C LEU A 12 39.15 22.89 4.35
N SER A 13 39.17 22.22 3.19
CA SER A 13 40.28 22.33 2.26
C SER A 13 40.24 23.71 1.55
N ASP A 14 41.38 24.15 0.99
CA ASP A 14 41.54 25.48 0.37
C ASP A 14 40.60 25.77 -0.84
N GLN A 15 39.81 24.82 -1.30
CA GLN A 15 38.78 25.00 -2.32
C GLN A 15 37.39 24.68 -1.79
N VAL A 16 36.66 25.69 -1.33
CA VAL A 16 35.35 25.60 -0.70
C VAL A 16 34.22 26.17 -1.57
N SER A 17 34.37 26.22 -2.88
CA SER A 17 33.30 26.72 -3.75
C SER A 17 32.89 25.69 -4.81
N GLY A 18 31.90 24.88 -4.46
CA GLY A 18 31.07 24.18 -5.43
C GLY A 18 29.74 24.93 -5.56
N SER A 19 29.30 25.27 -6.76
CA SER A 19 27.94 25.78 -6.96
C SER A 19 27.03 24.61 -7.31
N ILE A 20 26.13 24.26 -6.39
CA ILE A 20 24.98 23.44 -6.72
C ILE A 20 23.93 24.42 -7.30
N LEU A 21 23.58 24.28 -8.56
CA LEU A 21 22.45 24.97 -9.14
C LEU A 21 21.18 24.26 -8.69
N ILE A 22 20.54 24.75 -7.65
CA ILE A 22 19.18 24.34 -7.29
C ILE A 22 18.26 25.21 -8.15
N ASN A 23 17.77 24.67 -9.25
CA ASN A 23 16.69 25.29 -9.99
C ASN A 23 15.42 25.18 -9.14
N ASP A 24 14.68 26.28 -9.03
CA ASP A 24 13.35 26.30 -8.46
C ASP A 24 12.44 25.41 -9.35
N ALA A 25 12.18 24.19 -8.90
CA ALA A 25 11.40 23.18 -9.64
C ALA A 25 9.89 23.45 -9.63
N SER A 26 9.45 24.62 -9.15
CA SER A 26 8.03 24.88 -8.89
C SER A 26 7.16 25.01 -10.14
N ASN A 27 7.68 25.15 -11.36
CA ASN A 27 6.86 25.36 -12.55
C ASN A 27 7.23 24.57 -13.82
N GLU A 28 8.42 23.98 -13.94
CA GLU A 28 8.85 23.28 -15.16
C GLU A 28 9.01 21.76 -15.01
N TYR A 29 9.18 21.28 -13.77
CA TYR A 29 9.52 19.88 -13.48
C TYR A 29 8.63 19.27 -12.39
N GLY A 30 7.33 19.58 -12.36
CA GLY A 30 6.39 19.03 -11.37
C GLY A 30 6.59 17.51 -11.16
N ASN A 31 6.70 17.06 -9.91
CA ASN A 31 7.01 15.68 -9.50
C ASN A 31 8.40 15.15 -9.87
N SER A 32 9.36 15.99 -10.26
CA SER A 32 10.75 15.57 -10.51
C SER A 32 11.44 15.11 -9.24
N ARG A 33 12.37 14.14 -9.36
CA ARG A 33 13.07 13.52 -8.22
C ARG A 33 14.56 13.75 -8.35
N LEU A 34 15.18 14.21 -7.27
CA LEU A 34 16.60 14.49 -7.20
C LEU A 34 17.33 13.36 -6.47
N PHE A 35 18.23 12.70 -7.18
CA PHE A 35 19.19 11.76 -6.62
C PHE A 35 20.53 12.46 -6.45
N LEU A 36 21.24 12.13 -5.40
CA LEU A 36 22.55 12.70 -5.08
C LEU A 36 23.58 11.58 -4.92
N GLY A 37 24.85 11.92 -5.05
CA GLY A 37 25.95 11.00 -4.81
C GLY A 37 27.24 11.76 -4.49
N THR A 38 28.10 11.13 -3.69
CA THR A 38 29.46 11.61 -3.40
C THR A 38 30.46 10.65 -4.01
N PHE A 39 31.35 11.13 -4.85
CA PHE A 39 32.41 10.32 -5.43
C PHE A 39 33.39 9.86 -4.36
N ARG A 40 33.71 8.59 -4.38
CA ARG A 40 34.67 7.91 -3.51
C ARG A 40 35.62 7.04 -4.34
N PRO A 41 36.82 6.71 -3.83
CA PRO A 41 37.75 5.83 -4.53
C PRO A 41 37.11 4.48 -4.87
N GLN A 42 37.42 3.97 -6.06
CA GLN A 42 37.08 2.59 -6.42
C GLN A 42 37.83 1.62 -5.50
N ASP A 43 37.23 0.47 -5.19
CA ASP A 43 37.83 -0.52 -4.30
C ASP A 43 39.23 -0.92 -4.73
N GLY A 44 40.18 -0.81 -3.80
CA GLY A 44 41.60 -1.09 -4.04
C GLY A 44 42.40 0.05 -4.72
N VAL A 45 41.75 1.16 -5.11
CA VAL A 45 42.40 2.31 -5.68
C VAL A 45 42.77 3.31 -4.59
N GLN A 46 44.04 3.74 -4.59
CA GLN A 46 44.57 4.79 -3.71
C GLN A 46 44.59 6.11 -4.48
N THR A 47 43.62 6.97 -4.23
CA THR A 47 43.51 8.28 -4.87
C THR A 47 43.04 9.34 -3.86
N GLY A 48 43.42 10.61 -4.11
CA GLY A 48 42.86 11.77 -3.42
C GLY A 48 41.67 12.39 -4.16
N ALA A 49 41.22 11.74 -5.23
CA ALA A 49 40.12 12.23 -6.05
C ALA A 49 38.77 12.21 -5.29
N SER A 50 37.97 13.23 -5.55
CA SER A 50 36.65 13.40 -4.94
C SER A 50 35.73 14.17 -5.87
N GLY A 51 34.43 14.21 -5.52
CA GLY A 51 33.45 14.97 -6.30
C GLY A 51 32.03 14.79 -5.79
N LEU A 52 31.11 15.51 -6.41
CA LEU A 52 29.69 15.47 -6.12
C LEU A 52 28.89 15.20 -7.39
N LEU A 53 27.80 14.46 -7.23
CA LEU A 53 26.90 14.02 -8.29
C LEU A 53 25.47 14.39 -7.96
N SER A 54 24.73 14.85 -8.96
CA SER A 54 23.28 14.98 -8.89
C SER A 54 22.63 14.45 -10.17
N PHE A 55 21.48 13.79 -10.02
CA PHE A 55 20.66 13.31 -11.12
C PHE A 55 19.21 13.70 -10.85
N LEU A 56 18.65 14.53 -11.73
CA LEU A 56 17.27 14.99 -11.66
C LEU A 56 16.43 14.18 -12.65
N LEU A 57 15.63 13.25 -12.15
CA LEU A 57 14.64 12.51 -12.94
C LEU A 57 13.39 13.37 -13.12
N GLN A 58 12.94 13.60 -14.36
CA GLN A 58 11.73 14.36 -14.66
C GLN A 58 10.48 13.64 -14.15
N GLY A 59 9.43 14.39 -13.82
CA GLY A 59 8.22 13.87 -13.18
C GLY A 59 7.45 12.82 -13.98
N ASP A 60 7.60 12.82 -15.31
CA ASP A 60 7.05 11.80 -16.21
C ASP A 60 7.97 10.58 -16.43
N ASN A 61 9.12 10.59 -15.75
CA ASN A 61 10.17 9.58 -15.87
C ASN A 61 10.74 9.41 -17.30
N SER A 62 10.54 10.37 -18.19
CA SER A 62 11.01 10.27 -19.59
C SER A 62 12.49 10.58 -19.74
N LYS A 63 13.00 11.49 -18.91
CA LYS A 63 14.38 11.98 -18.96
C LYS A 63 14.99 12.13 -17.57
N GLY A 64 16.29 11.94 -17.50
CA GLY A 64 17.13 12.31 -16.38
C GLY A 64 18.15 13.37 -16.79
N VAL A 65 18.50 14.29 -15.89
CA VAL A 65 19.52 15.30 -16.07
C VAL A 65 20.64 15.05 -15.09
N LEU A 66 21.81 14.64 -15.58
CA LEU A 66 22.99 14.33 -14.81
C LEU A 66 23.90 15.56 -14.72
N THR A 67 24.37 15.88 -13.53
CA THR A 67 25.33 16.93 -13.26
C THR A 67 26.31 16.45 -12.19
N TYR A 68 27.61 16.57 -12.44
CA TYR A 68 28.62 16.25 -11.43
C TYR A 68 29.89 17.04 -11.60
N THR A 69 30.70 17.07 -10.55
CA THR A 69 32.06 17.60 -10.53
C THR A 69 32.99 16.54 -9.97
N TYR A 70 34.21 16.51 -10.46
CA TYR A 70 35.29 15.71 -9.89
C TYR A 70 36.58 16.52 -9.85
N ASP A 71 37.46 16.20 -8.92
CA ASP A 71 38.72 16.86 -8.72
C ASP A 71 39.80 15.86 -8.29
N ASN A 72 41.06 16.18 -8.66
CA ASN A 72 42.22 15.42 -8.23
C ASN A 72 42.32 13.96 -8.70
N LEU A 73 41.83 13.60 -9.90
CA LEU A 73 42.17 12.31 -10.47
C LEU A 73 43.68 12.12 -10.58
N GLY A 74 44.19 10.94 -10.36
CA GLY A 74 45.60 10.62 -10.43
C GLY A 74 46.25 10.89 -11.79
N SER A 75 45.43 10.87 -12.85
CA SER A 75 45.83 11.20 -14.22
C SER A 75 44.62 11.72 -15.01
N GLN A 76 44.83 12.04 -16.29
CA GLN A 76 43.82 12.49 -17.21
C GLN A 76 42.64 11.49 -17.26
N ARG A 77 41.40 11.98 -17.23
CA ARG A 77 40.19 11.19 -17.44
C ARG A 77 40.20 10.59 -18.85
N ILE A 78 39.83 9.34 -18.99
CA ILE A 78 39.77 8.64 -20.27
C ILE A 78 38.34 8.21 -20.65
N ASP A 79 37.48 7.97 -19.66
CA ASP A 79 36.10 7.50 -19.87
C ASP A 79 35.22 7.74 -18.65
N GLN A 80 33.90 7.60 -18.84
CA GLN A 80 32.91 7.69 -17.78
C GLN A 80 31.58 7.04 -18.20
N HIS A 81 30.99 6.27 -17.28
CA HIS A 81 29.77 5.50 -17.56
C HIS A 81 28.83 5.52 -16.37
N VAL A 82 27.54 5.27 -16.65
CA VAL A 82 26.60 4.78 -15.64
C VAL A 82 26.61 3.28 -15.67
N HIS A 83 26.81 2.68 -14.51
CA HIS A 83 26.85 1.23 -14.31
C HIS A 83 25.71 0.76 -13.44
N LEU A 84 25.41 -0.53 -13.51
CA LEU A 84 24.52 -1.23 -12.59
C LEU A 84 25.35 -1.94 -11.52
N TRP A 85 25.03 -1.67 -10.26
CA TRP A 85 25.58 -2.36 -9.11
C TRP A 85 24.82 -3.69 -8.87
N PRO A 86 25.50 -4.77 -8.45
CA PRO A 86 26.95 -4.92 -8.31
C PRO A 86 27.62 -5.50 -9.55
N SER A 87 26.86 -5.80 -10.60
CA SER A 87 27.38 -6.49 -11.79
C SER A 87 28.48 -5.71 -12.50
N GLY A 88 28.58 -4.39 -12.26
CA GLY A 88 29.47 -3.50 -12.99
C GLY A 88 29.10 -3.33 -14.47
N THR A 89 27.92 -3.78 -14.87
CA THR A 89 27.47 -3.68 -16.26
C THR A 89 27.24 -2.23 -16.64
N VAL A 90 27.86 -1.78 -17.73
CA VAL A 90 27.60 -0.44 -18.29
C VAL A 90 26.17 -0.41 -18.83
N ILE A 91 25.38 0.55 -18.34
CA ILE A 91 23.98 0.76 -18.76
C ILE A 91 23.81 2.04 -19.58
N HIS A 92 24.75 2.98 -19.46
CA HIS A 92 24.75 4.22 -20.25
C HIS A 92 26.15 4.80 -20.37
N ASP A 93 26.54 5.15 -21.62
CA ASP A 93 27.78 5.87 -21.92
C ASP A 93 27.58 7.37 -21.80
N ILE A 94 28.34 8.02 -20.95
CA ILE A 94 28.29 9.47 -20.78
C ILE A 94 29.28 10.08 -21.78
N LYS A 95 28.76 10.66 -22.85
CA LYS A 95 29.58 11.27 -23.90
C LYS A 95 29.95 12.71 -23.53
N ASP A 96 31.22 12.92 -23.23
CA ASP A 96 31.79 14.21 -22.95
C ASP A 96 33.27 14.22 -23.44
N GLU A 97 33.70 15.30 -24.10
CA GLU A 97 35.01 15.40 -24.72
C GLU A 97 36.09 15.97 -23.78
N ASP A 98 35.73 16.42 -22.58
CA ASP A 98 36.69 16.94 -21.61
C ASP A 98 37.49 15.80 -20.95
N LEU A 99 38.79 15.82 -21.07
CA LEU A 99 39.74 14.80 -20.61
C LEU A 99 40.63 15.27 -19.45
N GLU A 100 40.30 16.34 -18.77
CA GLU A 100 41.10 16.88 -17.68
C GLU A 100 41.06 15.98 -16.42
N SER A 101 42.04 16.13 -15.52
CA SER A 101 42.08 15.43 -14.23
C SER A 101 41.13 16.00 -13.17
N SER A 102 40.57 17.17 -13.43
CA SER A 102 39.54 17.84 -12.68
C SER A 102 38.56 18.46 -13.66
N GLY A 103 37.27 18.26 -13.47
CA GLY A 103 36.26 18.72 -14.43
C GLY A 103 34.84 18.71 -13.91
N SER A 104 33.93 19.05 -14.78
CA SER A 104 32.50 19.02 -14.49
C SER A 104 31.69 18.62 -15.71
N LEU A 105 30.66 17.79 -15.50
CA LEU A 105 29.59 17.58 -16.46
C LEU A 105 28.37 18.38 -15.98
N SER A 106 27.80 19.19 -16.85
CA SER A 106 26.66 20.03 -16.48
C SER A 106 25.48 19.77 -17.41
N GLN A 107 24.33 19.50 -16.81
CA GLN A 107 23.05 19.32 -17.52
C GLN A 107 23.10 18.30 -18.66
N TYR A 108 23.76 17.17 -18.44
CA TYR A 108 23.75 16.06 -19.40
C TYR A 108 22.39 15.37 -19.40
N GLU A 109 21.64 15.46 -20.49
CA GLU A 109 20.35 14.82 -20.64
C GLU A 109 20.52 13.35 -21.03
N TRP A 110 19.82 12.48 -20.31
CA TRP A 110 19.73 11.06 -20.57
C TRP A 110 18.26 10.65 -20.75
N ASP A 111 17.91 10.18 -21.94
CA ASP A 111 16.58 9.63 -22.20
C ASP A 111 16.42 8.29 -21.46
N MET A 112 15.46 8.23 -20.54
CA MET A 112 15.21 7.08 -19.67
C MET A 112 14.44 5.98 -20.43
N GLU A 113 15.08 5.44 -21.48
CA GLU A 113 14.52 4.36 -22.30
C GLU A 113 15.19 3.02 -21.95
N PRO A 114 14.40 1.93 -21.80
CA PRO A 114 14.96 0.62 -21.46
C PRO A 114 15.86 0.11 -22.60
N GLY A 115 16.98 -0.50 -22.23
CA GLY A 115 17.93 -1.07 -23.18
C GLY A 115 18.96 -1.94 -22.47
N GLY A 116 19.73 -2.68 -23.24
CA GLY A 116 20.74 -3.58 -22.69
C GLY A 116 20.11 -4.71 -21.86
N ILE A 117 20.32 -4.67 -20.56
CA ILE A 117 19.81 -5.67 -19.62
C ILE A 117 18.37 -5.40 -19.17
N PHE A 118 17.85 -4.18 -19.34
CA PHE A 118 16.48 -3.82 -18.97
C PHE A 118 15.53 -4.07 -20.14
N THR A 119 14.52 -4.91 -19.93
CA THR A 119 13.48 -5.21 -20.93
C THR A 119 12.28 -4.26 -20.83
N THR A 120 12.11 -3.61 -19.68
CA THR A 120 11.04 -2.63 -19.43
C THR A 120 11.57 -1.39 -18.73
N LYS A 121 10.88 -0.26 -18.94
CA LYS A 121 11.18 1.00 -18.24
C LYS A 121 11.03 0.86 -16.73
N GLN A 122 10.05 0.09 -16.27
CA GLN A 122 9.82 -0.14 -14.85
C GLN A 122 11.02 -0.81 -14.19
N GLN A 123 11.60 -1.86 -14.80
CA GLN A 123 12.80 -2.51 -14.28
C GLN A 123 13.99 -1.55 -14.14
N MET A 124 14.16 -0.66 -15.13
CA MET A 124 15.21 0.36 -15.11
C MET A 124 14.99 1.38 -13.99
N LEU A 125 13.76 1.84 -13.81
CA LEU A 125 13.40 2.77 -12.73
C LEU A 125 13.54 2.11 -11.35
N ASP A 126 13.13 0.86 -11.20
CA ASP A 126 13.27 0.11 -9.93
C ASP A 126 14.75 0.01 -9.51
N ALA A 127 15.64 -0.29 -10.45
CA ALA A 127 17.08 -0.31 -10.19
C ALA A 127 17.64 1.07 -9.79
N LEU A 128 17.19 2.15 -10.44
CA LEU A 128 17.54 3.51 -10.05
C LEU A 128 17.05 3.84 -8.62
N PHE A 129 15.78 3.55 -8.31
CA PHE A 129 15.21 3.82 -6.99
C PHE A 129 15.80 2.96 -5.88
N ASN A 130 16.32 1.78 -6.20
CA ASN A 130 17.05 0.93 -5.27
C ASN A 130 18.49 1.40 -5.03
N GLY A 131 18.95 2.48 -5.69
CA GLY A 131 20.34 2.96 -5.58
C GLY A 131 21.36 2.07 -6.31
N GLU A 132 20.90 1.23 -7.24
CA GLU A 132 21.77 0.31 -7.99
C GLU A 132 22.52 1.02 -9.13
N PHE A 133 22.17 2.26 -9.49
CA PHE A 133 22.90 3.03 -10.49
C PHE A 133 24.06 3.75 -9.84
N TYR A 134 25.23 3.69 -10.47
CA TYR A 134 26.38 4.47 -10.07
C TYR A 134 27.13 5.01 -11.28
N VAL A 135 27.67 6.23 -11.15
CA VAL A 135 28.58 6.82 -12.14
C VAL A 135 29.99 6.42 -11.76
N ASN A 136 30.75 5.89 -12.72
CA ASN A 136 32.17 5.60 -12.58
C ASN A 136 32.97 6.50 -13.51
N VAL A 137 34.05 7.11 -12.98
CA VAL A 137 34.99 7.96 -13.72
C VAL A 137 36.31 7.22 -13.80
N HIS A 138 36.80 7.04 -15.03
CA HIS A 138 38.02 6.30 -15.35
C HIS A 138 39.16 7.28 -15.69
N SER A 139 40.35 7.02 -15.16
CA SER A 139 41.56 7.76 -15.51
C SER A 139 42.55 6.88 -16.26
N ALA A 140 43.58 7.47 -16.86
CA ALA A 140 44.60 6.74 -17.57
C ALA A 140 45.40 5.79 -16.66
N ASP A 141 45.57 6.14 -15.38
CA ASP A 141 46.24 5.29 -14.39
C ASP A 141 45.28 4.21 -13.82
N ASN A 142 43.98 4.47 -13.86
CA ASN A 142 42.94 3.54 -13.36
C ASN A 142 41.86 3.33 -14.44
N PRO A 143 42.16 2.57 -15.50
CA PRO A 143 41.23 2.35 -16.61
C PRO A 143 40.02 1.48 -16.23
N GLY A 144 40.05 0.80 -15.11
CA GLY A 144 38.90 0.08 -14.53
C GLY A 144 37.96 0.94 -13.69
N GLY A 145 38.26 2.22 -13.53
CA GLY A 145 37.57 3.22 -12.70
C GLY A 145 38.45 3.72 -11.57
N GLU A 146 38.48 5.02 -11.36
CA GLU A 146 39.22 5.66 -10.27
C GLU A 146 38.31 6.04 -9.12
N ILE A 147 37.19 6.67 -9.43
CA ILE A 147 36.17 7.07 -8.44
C ILE A 147 34.79 6.72 -8.95
N TYR A 148 33.87 6.45 -8.00
CA TYR A 148 32.47 6.18 -8.32
C TYR A 148 31.52 6.82 -7.32
N ALA A 149 30.29 7.09 -7.74
CA ALA A 149 29.24 7.64 -6.90
C ALA A 149 27.90 6.97 -7.23
N HIS A 150 27.21 6.42 -6.22
CA HIS A 150 25.86 5.91 -6.37
C HIS A 150 24.83 7.04 -6.46
N LEU A 151 23.78 6.82 -7.25
CA LEU A 151 22.62 7.68 -7.31
C LEU A 151 21.65 7.28 -6.20
N SER A 152 21.49 8.14 -5.21
CA SER A 152 20.65 7.89 -4.04
C SER A 152 19.92 9.16 -3.62
N PHE A 153 18.82 9.03 -2.89
CA PHE A 153 18.18 10.17 -2.21
C PHE A 153 19.03 10.74 -1.07
N ASP A 154 20.01 10.00 -0.59
CA ASP A 154 21.02 10.44 0.37
C ASP A 154 22.40 10.48 -0.30
N ALA A 155 23.01 11.68 -0.42
CA ALA A 155 24.33 11.88 -1.02
C ALA A 155 25.46 11.11 -0.30
N PHE A 156 25.24 10.68 0.92
CA PHE A 156 26.18 9.94 1.75
C PHE A 156 25.76 8.47 1.95
N ALA A 157 24.71 8.02 1.25
CA ALA A 157 24.30 6.63 1.32
C ALA A 157 25.48 5.72 0.94
N GLU A 158 25.68 4.68 1.75
CA GLU A 158 26.58 3.60 1.35
C GLU A 158 25.97 2.87 0.15
N PRO A 159 26.79 2.30 -0.76
CA PRO A 159 26.28 1.49 -1.85
C PRO A 159 25.37 0.39 -1.29
N PRO A 160 24.31 0.02 -2.03
CA PRO A 160 23.49 -1.10 -1.59
C PRO A 160 24.38 -2.32 -1.38
N ILE A 161 24.44 -2.77 -0.12
CA ILE A 161 25.25 -3.92 0.23
C ILE A 161 24.60 -5.12 -0.45
N GLN A 162 25.25 -5.69 -1.47
CA GLN A 162 24.92 -7.05 -1.86
C GLN A 162 25.56 -7.98 -0.82
N GLU A 163 24.76 -8.32 0.16
CA GLU A 163 25.13 -9.37 1.07
C GLU A 163 25.14 -10.68 0.29
N GLU A 164 26.30 -11.36 0.21
CA GLU A 164 26.31 -12.77 -0.17
C GLU A 164 25.51 -13.52 0.89
N LEU A 165 24.28 -13.87 0.54
CA LEU A 165 23.39 -14.58 1.44
C LEU A 165 23.92 -16.00 1.66
N THR A 166 24.09 -16.37 2.91
CA THR A 166 24.29 -17.77 3.27
C THR A 166 22.99 -18.56 3.04
N GLU A 167 23.07 -19.87 2.94
CA GLU A 167 21.86 -20.73 2.88
C GLU A 167 20.91 -20.46 4.04
N VAL A 168 21.45 -20.21 5.23
CA VAL A 168 20.69 -19.88 6.45
C VAL A 168 19.97 -18.55 6.32
N ASP A 169 20.56 -17.54 5.68
CA ASP A 169 19.91 -16.25 5.44
C ASP A 169 18.74 -16.39 4.46
N VAL A 170 18.90 -17.23 3.44
CA VAL A 170 17.81 -17.54 2.49
C VAL A 170 16.66 -18.25 3.22
N ASP A 171 16.94 -19.21 4.08
CA ASP A 171 15.92 -19.92 4.86
C ASP A 171 15.13 -18.96 5.77
N TYR A 172 15.84 -18.08 6.48
CA TYR A 172 15.19 -17.05 7.31
C TYR A 172 14.36 -16.08 6.47
N ASP A 173 14.83 -15.70 5.28
CA ASP A 173 14.09 -14.78 4.42
C ASP A 173 12.82 -15.44 3.85
N ILE A 174 12.86 -16.71 3.44
CA ILE A 174 11.67 -17.46 3.02
C ILE A 174 10.62 -17.49 4.14
N VAL A 175 11.02 -17.85 5.35
CA VAL A 175 10.10 -17.92 6.50
C VAL A 175 9.54 -16.53 6.82
N ARG A 176 10.35 -15.48 6.75
CA ARG A 176 9.92 -14.09 6.95
C ARG A 176 8.94 -13.65 5.88
N PHE A 177 9.24 -13.92 4.58
CA PHE A 177 8.34 -13.62 3.47
C PHE A 177 6.98 -14.28 3.68
N LEU A 178 6.94 -15.58 3.95
CA LEU A 178 5.68 -16.30 4.20
C LEU A 178 4.92 -15.77 5.42
N ASN A 179 5.63 -15.42 6.50
CA ASN A 179 5.02 -14.83 7.69
C ASN A 179 4.48 -13.41 7.47
N GLN A 180 4.99 -12.68 6.51
CA GLN A 180 4.47 -11.37 6.09
C GLN A 180 3.28 -11.54 5.14
N ALA A 181 3.42 -12.41 4.15
CA ALA A 181 2.47 -12.58 3.06
C ALA A 181 1.24 -13.47 3.39
N THR A 182 1.30 -14.25 4.48
CA THR A 182 0.25 -15.20 4.89
C THR A 182 -0.10 -15.06 6.38
N PHE A 183 -1.02 -15.87 6.87
CA PHE A 183 -1.29 -16.00 8.30
C PHE A 183 -0.24 -16.83 9.06
N GLY A 184 0.85 -17.23 8.41
CA GLY A 184 1.98 -17.95 8.98
C GLY A 184 2.59 -18.93 7.98
N ALA A 185 3.91 -19.10 8.05
CA ALA A 185 4.64 -20.07 7.22
C ALA A 185 4.22 -21.50 7.56
N THR A 186 4.09 -22.37 6.54
CA THR A 186 3.97 -23.81 6.71
C THR A 186 5.23 -24.51 6.20
N PRO A 187 5.57 -25.72 6.72
CA PRO A 187 6.68 -26.50 6.17
C PRO A 187 6.53 -26.76 4.66
N ARG A 188 5.29 -27.00 4.20
CA ARG A 188 4.99 -27.22 2.78
C ARG A 188 5.31 -25.98 1.92
N ASP A 189 4.84 -24.81 2.34
CA ASP A 189 5.06 -23.55 1.59
C ASP A 189 6.55 -23.20 1.58
N TYR A 190 7.24 -23.41 2.71
CA TYR A 190 8.69 -23.24 2.81
C TYR A 190 9.44 -24.15 1.83
N GLU A 191 9.18 -25.46 1.85
CA GLU A 191 9.83 -26.42 0.96
C GLU A 191 9.56 -26.11 -0.51
N GLN A 192 8.37 -25.68 -0.85
CA GLN A 192 8.03 -25.26 -2.21
C GLN A 192 8.90 -24.09 -2.69
N LEU A 193 9.01 -23.02 -1.90
CA LEU A 193 9.82 -21.86 -2.26
C LEU A 193 11.32 -22.19 -2.26
N ARG A 194 11.79 -22.95 -1.27
CA ARG A 194 13.19 -23.36 -1.17
C ARG A 194 13.64 -24.16 -2.40
N ASN A 195 12.84 -25.15 -2.80
CA ASN A 195 13.11 -25.96 -3.98
C ASN A 195 13.18 -25.15 -5.28
N LEU A 196 12.34 -24.11 -5.42
CA LEU A 196 12.36 -23.24 -6.59
C LEU A 196 13.59 -22.34 -6.62
N ILE A 197 14.06 -21.87 -5.45
CA ILE A 197 15.26 -21.04 -5.33
C ILE A 197 16.53 -21.86 -5.60
N ASP A 198 16.55 -23.13 -5.20
CA ASP A 198 17.70 -24.03 -5.41
C ASP A 198 17.87 -24.51 -6.86
N GLN A 199 16.85 -24.30 -7.71
CA GLN A 199 16.91 -24.68 -9.12
C GLN A 199 17.66 -23.63 -9.95
N ASP A 200 18.84 -23.99 -10.44
CA ASP A 200 19.62 -23.30 -11.48
C ASP A 200 19.91 -21.79 -11.27
N GLY A 201 20.28 -21.39 -10.05
CA GLY A 201 20.66 -20.00 -9.78
C GLY A 201 19.51 -18.99 -9.92
N THR A 202 18.27 -19.44 -9.77
CA THR A 202 17.09 -18.58 -9.82
C THR A 202 17.12 -17.57 -8.67
N ASN A 203 17.00 -16.29 -8.99
CA ASN A 203 16.96 -15.22 -8.00
C ASN A 203 15.71 -15.39 -7.10
N ARG A 204 15.91 -15.43 -5.77
CA ARG A 204 14.82 -15.57 -4.79
C ARG A 204 13.71 -14.53 -4.96
N MET A 205 14.05 -13.30 -5.38
CA MET A 205 13.07 -12.23 -5.60
C MET A 205 12.13 -12.57 -6.75
N GLN A 206 12.63 -13.20 -7.81
CA GLN A 206 11.79 -13.69 -8.92
C GLN A 206 10.88 -14.82 -8.46
N VAL A 207 11.36 -15.70 -7.59
CA VAL A 207 10.52 -16.77 -7.01
C VAL A 207 9.40 -16.20 -6.15
N TYR A 208 9.69 -15.18 -5.33
CA TYR A 208 8.66 -14.51 -4.52
C TYR A 208 7.64 -13.78 -5.40
N GLU A 209 8.08 -13.10 -6.45
CA GLU A 209 7.17 -12.45 -7.40
C GLU A 209 6.26 -13.46 -8.09
N LEU A 210 6.81 -14.57 -8.59
CA LEU A 210 6.01 -15.66 -9.18
C LEU A 210 5.00 -16.25 -8.18
N TRP A 211 5.39 -16.42 -6.93
CA TRP A 211 4.49 -16.88 -5.87
C TRP A 211 3.37 -15.87 -5.63
N ILE A 212 3.68 -14.57 -5.57
CA ILE A 212 2.67 -13.50 -5.44
C ILE A 212 1.69 -13.57 -6.62
N ASP A 213 2.18 -13.69 -7.86
CA ASP A 213 1.33 -13.77 -9.05
C ASP A 213 0.43 -15.02 -9.04
N GLN A 214 0.94 -16.13 -8.55
CA GLN A 214 0.14 -17.34 -8.33
C GLN A 214 -0.95 -17.10 -7.28
N GLN A 215 -0.65 -16.46 -6.17
CA GLN A 215 -1.62 -16.13 -5.14
C GLN A 215 -2.69 -15.14 -5.63
N ILE A 216 -2.33 -14.17 -6.46
CA ILE A 216 -3.28 -13.25 -7.09
C ILE A 216 -4.28 -14.00 -7.97
N SER A 217 -3.80 -15.01 -8.72
CA SER A 217 -4.63 -15.83 -9.62
C SER A 217 -5.43 -16.93 -8.89
N THR A 218 -5.12 -17.20 -7.63
CA THR A 218 -5.83 -18.21 -6.83
C THR A 218 -7.27 -17.78 -6.60
N PRO A 219 -8.28 -18.68 -6.84
CA PRO A 219 -9.67 -18.37 -6.58
C PRO A 219 -9.90 -17.90 -5.14
N ARG A 220 -10.76 -16.91 -4.98
CA ARG A 220 -11.10 -16.34 -3.69
C ARG A 220 -11.90 -17.32 -2.82
N THR A 221 -11.49 -17.51 -1.59
CA THR A 221 -12.31 -18.15 -0.54
C THR A 221 -13.32 -17.15 -0.01
N SER A 222 -14.61 -17.52 0.01
CA SER A 222 -15.71 -16.66 0.49
C SER A 222 -16.01 -16.95 1.96
N MET A 223 -15.98 -15.91 2.79
CA MET A 223 -16.43 -16.02 4.19
C MET A 223 -17.95 -16.23 4.26
N GLN A 224 -18.70 -15.57 3.40
CA GLN A 224 -20.16 -15.71 3.37
C GLN A 224 -20.61 -17.12 2.97
N ASP A 225 -19.93 -17.75 1.99
CA ASP A 225 -20.25 -19.13 1.60
C ASP A 225 -19.91 -20.10 2.73
N LEU A 226 -18.80 -19.89 3.41
CA LEU A 226 -18.40 -20.70 4.56
C LEU A 226 -19.39 -20.52 5.75
N ASP A 227 -19.79 -19.28 6.04
CA ASP A 227 -20.83 -18.98 7.04
C ASP A 227 -22.13 -19.72 6.71
N ASN A 228 -22.60 -19.65 5.46
CA ASN A 228 -23.82 -20.32 5.01
C ASN A 228 -23.69 -21.84 5.14
N HIS A 229 -22.54 -22.40 4.79
CA HIS A 229 -22.28 -23.84 4.97
C HIS A 229 -22.32 -24.22 6.45
N MET A 230 -21.63 -23.51 7.32
CA MET A 230 -21.62 -23.77 8.76
C MET A 230 -23.01 -23.64 9.37
N TYR A 231 -23.82 -22.66 8.97
CA TYR A 231 -25.21 -22.52 9.42
C TYR A 231 -26.10 -23.68 8.96
N SER A 232 -25.82 -24.27 7.79
CA SER A 232 -26.57 -25.43 7.30
C SER A 232 -26.22 -26.70 8.06
N VAL A 233 -24.95 -26.89 8.42
CA VAL A 233 -24.46 -28.08 9.15
C VAL A 233 -24.80 -27.99 10.64
N PHE A 234 -24.66 -26.83 11.25
CA PHE A 234 -24.85 -26.59 12.67
C PHE A 234 -26.17 -25.83 12.95
N SER A 235 -27.25 -26.27 12.35
CA SER A 235 -28.56 -25.60 12.42
C SER A 235 -29.15 -25.50 13.85
N GLU A 236 -28.65 -26.29 14.80
CA GLU A 236 -28.97 -26.22 16.22
C GLU A 236 -28.33 -25.02 16.94
N TYR A 237 -27.25 -24.47 16.40
CA TYR A 237 -26.59 -23.29 16.95
C TYR A 237 -27.20 -22.03 16.38
N SER A 238 -27.22 -20.96 17.18
CA SER A 238 -27.65 -19.67 16.65
C SER A 238 -26.59 -19.13 15.66
N GLN A 239 -27.04 -18.47 14.59
CA GLN A 239 -26.14 -17.81 13.65
C GLN A 239 -25.16 -16.86 14.35
N ASN A 240 -25.60 -16.22 15.45
CA ASN A 240 -24.76 -15.36 16.27
C ASN A 240 -23.64 -16.09 17.00
N SER A 241 -23.79 -17.39 17.28
CA SER A 241 -22.73 -18.19 17.90
C SER A 241 -21.64 -18.59 16.90
N LEU A 242 -22.00 -18.78 15.64
CA LEU A 242 -21.09 -19.26 14.57
C LEU A 242 -20.39 -18.14 13.80
N LYS A 243 -20.78 -16.90 13.96
CA LYS A 243 -20.33 -15.74 13.15
C LYS A 243 -18.82 -15.46 13.14
N ARG A 244 -18.05 -16.03 14.06
CA ARG A 244 -16.60 -15.86 14.16
C ARG A 244 -15.82 -17.10 13.74
N GLU A 245 -16.53 -18.21 13.58
CA GLU A 245 -15.89 -19.50 13.33
C GLU A 245 -15.30 -19.57 11.92
N SER A 246 -15.93 -18.93 10.95
CA SER A 246 -15.48 -18.92 9.54
C SER A 246 -14.12 -18.25 9.33
N PHE A 247 -13.70 -17.36 10.23
CA PHE A 247 -12.37 -16.76 10.16
C PHE A 247 -11.23 -17.80 10.29
N TRP A 248 -11.39 -18.78 11.21
CA TRP A 248 -10.32 -19.74 11.48
C TRP A 248 -10.00 -20.66 10.31
N PRO A 249 -10.98 -21.31 9.64
CA PRO A 249 -10.71 -22.07 8.43
C PRO A 249 -10.06 -21.23 7.33
N ILE A 250 -10.49 -19.99 7.15
CA ILE A 250 -9.91 -19.08 6.17
C ILE A 250 -8.43 -18.79 6.52
N ALA A 251 -8.16 -18.36 7.73
CA ALA A 251 -6.82 -17.99 8.14
C ALA A 251 -5.83 -19.17 8.11
N VAL A 252 -6.29 -20.37 8.46
CA VAL A 252 -5.43 -21.55 8.60
C VAL A 252 -5.30 -22.33 7.30
N TYR A 253 -6.38 -22.52 6.55
CA TYR A 253 -6.44 -23.51 5.46
C TYR A 253 -6.72 -22.95 4.06
N ALA A 254 -7.22 -21.71 3.93
CA ALA A 254 -7.52 -21.16 2.62
C ALA A 254 -6.27 -21.16 1.70
N ASN A 255 -6.47 -21.48 0.42
CA ASN A 255 -5.38 -21.51 -0.55
C ASN A 255 -4.95 -20.10 -1.01
N ASP A 256 -5.85 -19.12 -0.94
CA ASP A 256 -5.64 -17.72 -1.31
C ASP A 256 -5.11 -16.90 -0.13
N GLN A 257 -4.06 -17.40 0.53
CA GLN A 257 -3.51 -16.85 1.77
C GLN A 257 -3.12 -15.38 1.68
N LEU A 258 -2.48 -14.96 0.59
CA LEU A 258 -2.09 -13.56 0.40
C LEU A 258 -3.32 -12.65 0.29
N ARG A 259 -4.36 -13.08 -0.42
CA ARG A 259 -5.63 -12.35 -0.52
C ARG A 259 -6.27 -12.18 0.86
N GLN A 260 -6.39 -13.26 1.61
CA GLN A 260 -7.01 -13.23 2.94
C GLN A 260 -6.17 -12.41 3.93
N ARG A 261 -4.84 -12.46 3.82
CA ARG A 261 -3.93 -11.64 4.63
C ARG A 261 -4.03 -10.15 4.28
N MET A 262 -4.21 -9.82 2.99
CA MET A 262 -4.48 -8.44 2.55
C MET A 262 -5.85 -7.98 3.03
N THR A 263 -6.87 -8.83 2.94
CA THR A 263 -8.22 -8.58 3.49
C THR A 263 -8.16 -8.25 4.98
N PHE A 264 -7.39 -9.02 5.75
CA PHE A 264 -7.18 -8.75 7.17
C PHE A 264 -6.51 -7.37 7.40
N ALA A 265 -5.48 -7.04 6.62
CA ALA A 265 -4.83 -5.72 6.72
C ALA A 265 -5.79 -4.57 6.38
N LEU A 266 -6.61 -4.74 5.35
CA LEU A 266 -7.63 -3.76 4.96
C LEU A 266 -8.74 -3.63 6.00
N SER A 267 -9.14 -4.72 6.67
CA SER A 267 -10.15 -4.70 7.74
C SER A 267 -9.71 -3.92 8.98
N GLU A 268 -8.40 -3.79 9.19
CA GLU A 268 -7.83 -2.98 10.28
C GLU A 268 -7.67 -1.49 9.91
N ILE A 269 -7.86 -1.15 8.62
CA ILE A 269 -7.92 0.25 8.13
C ILE A 269 -9.38 0.66 7.97
N LEU A 270 -10.15 -0.12 7.21
CA LEU A 270 -11.58 0.09 6.92
C LEU A 270 -12.43 -0.67 7.96
N VAL A 271 -12.31 -0.22 9.21
CA VAL A 271 -12.77 -0.98 10.36
C VAL A 271 -14.28 -0.89 10.59
N ILE A 272 -14.88 -2.04 10.95
CA ILE A 272 -16.18 -2.13 11.62
C ILE A 272 -16.02 -2.95 12.90
N SER A 273 -16.96 -2.84 13.85
CA SER A 273 -16.85 -3.56 15.13
C SER A 273 -18.15 -4.24 15.55
N THR A 274 -18.01 -5.47 16.03
CA THR A 274 -19.11 -6.24 16.65
C THR A 274 -19.50 -5.74 18.05
N GLU A 275 -18.79 -4.77 18.62
CA GLU A 275 -19.25 -4.06 19.80
C GLU A 275 -20.55 -3.28 19.51
N ASN A 276 -20.75 -2.83 18.28
CA ASN A 276 -22.03 -2.34 17.84
C ASN A 276 -23.05 -3.50 17.76
N SER A 277 -24.11 -3.43 18.57
CA SER A 277 -25.12 -4.48 18.66
C SER A 277 -25.89 -4.71 17.35
N MET A 278 -26.05 -3.68 16.53
CA MET A 278 -26.70 -3.84 15.22
C MET A 278 -25.84 -4.65 14.26
N ILE A 279 -24.52 -4.48 14.31
CA ILE A 279 -23.57 -5.28 13.52
C ILE A 279 -23.48 -6.69 14.08
N ARG A 280 -23.29 -6.83 15.39
CA ARG A 280 -23.17 -8.13 16.06
C ARG A 280 -24.32 -9.09 15.75
N ASN A 281 -25.53 -8.57 15.57
CA ASN A 281 -26.71 -9.37 15.30
C ASN A 281 -26.99 -9.59 13.80
N ARG A 282 -25.99 -9.36 12.93
CA ARG A 282 -26.10 -9.53 11.48
C ARG A 282 -24.89 -10.26 10.91
N PRO A 283 -24.72 -11.54 11.25
CA PRO A 283 -23.54 -12.33 10.86
C PRO A 283 -23.34 -12.39 9.34
N GLN A 284 -24.43 -12.49 8.55
CA GLN A 284 -24.34 -12.47 7.08
C GLN A 284 -23.75 -11.15 6.55
N GLY A 285 -24.08 -10.03 7.19
CA GLY A 285 -23.50 -8.72 6.86
C GLY A 285 -22.00 -8.66 7.18
N LEU A 286 -21.56 -9.31 8.26
CA LEU A 286 -20.13 -9.41 8.61
C LEU A 286 -19.36 -10.22 7.58
N GLY A 287 -19.86 -11.41 7.21
CA GLY A 287 -19.24 -12.25 6.18
C GLY A 287 -19.19 -11.54 4.82
N SER A 288 -20.28 -10.86 4.44
CA SER A 288 -20.34 -10.04 3.24
C SER A 288 -19.36 -8.86 3.26
N TYR A 289 -19.17 -8.22 4.41
CA TYR A 289 -18.19 -7.15 4.53
C TYR A 289 -16.76 -7.64 4.33
N TRP A 290 -16.40 -8.78 4.93
CA TRP A 290 -15.13 -9.43 4.68
C TRP A 290 -14.95 -9.77 3.21
N ASP A 291 -15.96 -10.35 2.57
CA ASP A 291 -15.93 -10.69 1.15
C ASP A 291 -15.82 -9.45 0.25
N THR A 292 -16.40 -8.32 0.63
CA THR A 292 -16.21 -7.03 -0.07
C THR A 292 -14.75 -6.60 -0.05
N LEU A 293 -14.09 -6.66 1.11
CA LEU A 293 -12.66 -6.38 1.22
C LEU A 293 -11.80 -7.39 0.43
N ALA A 294 -12.17 -8.68 0.46
CA ALA A 294 -11.45 -9.75 -0.23
C ALA A 294 -11.57 -9.67 -1.76
N ASN A 295 -12.71 -9.21 -2.27
CA ASN A 295 -12.91 -9.00 -3.71
C ASN A 295 -11.94 -7.95 -4.26
N GLU A 296 -11.79 -6.85 -3.54
CA GLU A 296 -10.96 -5.72 -3.94
C GLU A 296 -9.53 -5.77 -3.38
N ALA A 297 -9.15 -6.83 -2.66
CA ALA A 297 -7.82 -6.97 -2.06
C ALA A 297 -6.67 -6.88 -3.08
N PHE A 298 -6.95 -7.23 -4.34
CA PHE A 298 -6.04 -7.12 -5.49
C PHE A 298 -6.63 -6.25 -6.61
N GLY A 299 -7.59 -5.40 -6.28
CA GLY A 299 -8.25 -4.48 -7.19
C GLY A 299 -7.74 -3.05 -7.06
N SER A 300 -8.66 -2.12 -7.21
CA SER A 300 -8.44 -0.69 -7.06
C SER A 300 -8.91 -0.20 -5.69
N TYR A 301 -8.09 0.59 -5.01
CA TYR A 301 -8.50 1.22 -3.74
C TYR A 301 -9.71 2.13 -3.92
N LYS A 302 -9.86 2.75 -5.10
CA LYS A 302 -11.02 3.56 -5.48
C LYS A 302 -12.31 2.71 -5.52
N ALA A 303 -12.26 1.53 -6.14
CA ALA A 303 -13.38 0.59 -6.14
C ALA A 303 -13.68 0.09 -4.72
N LEU A 304 -12.65 -0.31 -3.98
CA LEU A 304 -12.78 -0.74 -2.59
C LEU A 304 -13.45 0.31 -1.71
N LEU A 305 -12.99 1.56 -1.76
CA LEU A 305 -13.55 2.64 -0.94
C LEU A 305 -15.02 2.90 -1.27
N LYS A 306 -15.39 2.85 -2.56
CA LYS A 306 -16.77 2.95 -3.00
C LYS A 306 -17.64 1.81 -2.46
N ASP A 307 -17.18 0.57 -2.59
CA ASP A 307 -17.93 -0.61 -2.14
C ASP A 307 -18.10 -0.60 -0.62
N VAL A 308 -17.06 -0.21 0.13
CA VAL A 308 -17.12 -0.01 1.59
C VAL A 308 -18.10 1.10 1.97
N THR A 309 -18.09 2.24 1.25
CA THR A 309 -19.03 3.35 1.45
C THR A 309 -20.48 2.89 1.29
N LEU A 310 -20.74 2.05 0.32
CA LEU A 310 -22.09 1.54 0.03
C LEU A 310 -22.46 0.30 0.86
N HIS A 311 -21.53 -0.27 1.63
CA HIS A 311 -21.83 -1.48 2.42
C HIS A 311 -22.65 -1.15 3.66
N PRO A 312 -23.80 -1.84 3.88
CA PRO A 312 -24.70 -1.52 5.00
C PRO A 312 -24.05 -1.64 6.39
N MET A 313 -23.07 -2.53 6.56
CA MET A 313 -22.36 -2.68 7.85
C MET A 313 -21.53 -1.43 8.17
N MET A 314 -20.87 -0.85 7.17
CA MET A 314 -20.17 0.45 7.31
C MET A 314 -21.20 1.57 7.54
N GLY A 315 -22.32 1.56 6.80
CA GLY A 315 -23.42 2.49 6.98
C GLY A 315 -23.99 2.52 8.39
N VAL A 316 -24.05 1.35 9.06
CA VAL A 316 -24.43 1.24 10.48
C VAL A 316 -23.31 1.70 11.40
N TYR A 317 -22.07 1.31 11.12
CA TYR A 317 -20.93 1.58 12.01
C TYR A 317 -20.62 3.06 12.11
N LEU A 318 -20.61 3.77 10.97
CA LEU A 318 -20.30 5.20 10.89
C LEU A 318 -21.53 6.08 10.59
N SER A 319 -22.74 5.55 10.85
CA SER A 319 -24.01 6.32 10.97
C SER A 319 -24.52 6.97 9.68
N HIS A 320 -23.97 6.64 8.49
CA HIS A 320 -24.48 7.22 7.24
C HIS A 320 -25.61 6.40 6.58
N LEU A 321 -25.94 5.22 7.08
CA LEU A 321 -27.19 4.55 6.72
C LEU A 321 -28.38 5.32 7.27
N ILE A 322 -29.34 5.72 6.40
CA ILE A 322 -30.52 6.51 6.72
C ILE A 322 -30.16 7.95 7.18
N ASN A 323 -28.98 8.46 6.78
CA ASN A 323 -28.59 9.84 6.96
C ASN A 323 -29.36 10.72 5.98
N LYS A 324 -29.98 11.81 6.46
CA LYS A 324 -30.86 12.69 5.66
C LYS A 324 -30.20 14.04 5.42
N LYS A 325 -30.57 14.68 4.31
CA LYS A 325 -30.29 16.11 4.12
C LYS A 325 -30.86 16.95 5.26
N ALA A 326 -30.33 18.13 5.43
CA ALA A 326 -30.78 19.06 6.46
C ALA A 326 -32.30 19.36 6.35
N ASP A 327 -32.93 19.49 7.51
CA ASP A 327 -34.28 20.00 7.67
C ASP A 327 -34.22 21.13 8.70
N GLU A 328 -34.18 22.37 8.22
CA GLU A 328 -34.04 23.57 9.05
C GLU A 328 -35.24 23.78 9.95
N GLU A 329 -36.45 23.42 9.49
CA GLU A 329 -37.67 23.55 10.28
C GLU A 329 -37.69 22.58 11.47
N ALA A 330 -37.18 21.36 11.25
CA ALA A 330 -37.02 20.36 12.30
C ALA A 330 -35.72 20.50 13.12
N GLY A 331 -34.79 21.37 12.67
CA GLY A 331 -33.47 21.57 13.31
C GLY A 331 -32.57 20.34 13.24
N THR A 332 -32.68 19.53 12.17
CA THR A 332 -31.87 18.34 11.96
C THR A 332 -30.85 18.54 10.84
N PHE A 333 -29.64 18.01 11.04
CA PHE A 333 -28.51 18.12 10.11
C PHE A 333 -27.96 16.75 9.77
N PRO A 334 -27.25 16.59 8.63
CA PRO A 334 -26.57 15.37 8.28
C PRO A 334 -25.60 14.92 9.37
N ASP A 335 -25.54 13.60 9.62
CA ASP A 335 -24.53 13.00 10.49
C ASP A 335 -23.15 13.11 9.81
N GLU A 336 -22.16 13.63 10.56
CA GLU A 336 -20.81 13.95 10.05
C GLU A 336 -19.81 12.80 10.25
N ASN A 337 -20.19 11.72 10.94
CA ASN A 337 -19.25 10.70 11.40
C ASN A 337 -18.50 10.05 10.23
N TYR A 338 -19.23 9.54 9.24
CA TYR A 338 -18.60 8.92 8.07
C TYR A 338 -17.74 9.91 7.27
N ALA A 339 -18.21 11.14 7.09
CA ALA A 339 -17.45 12.18 6.38
C ALA A 339 -16.10 12.46 7.05
N ARG A 340 -16.06 12.50 8.38
CA ARG A 340 -14.85 12.66 9.17
C ARG A 340 -13.91 11.47 8.99
N GLU A 341 -14.43 10.26 9.15
CA GLU A 341 -13.60 9.05 9.17
C GLU A 341 -13.09 8.66 7.78
N VAL A 342 -13.85 8.91 6.71
CA VAL A 342 -13.37 8.64 5.35
C VAL A 342 -12.17 9.50 4.99
N MET A 343 -12.11 10.75 5.43
CA MET A 343 -10.94 11.62 5.28
C MET A 343 -9.81 11.24 6.25
N GLN A 344 -10.13 11.08 7.53
CA GLN A 344 -9.16 10.95 8.60
C GLN A 344 -8.47 9.58 8.65
N LEU A 345 -9.23 8.48 8.48
CA LEU A 345 -8.76 7.11 8.66
C LEU A 345 -8.61 6.33 7.35
N PHE A 346 -9.45 6.61 6.36
CA PHE A 346 -9.55 5.79 5.16
C PHE A 346 -8.84 6.38 3.95
N THR A 347 -8.48 7.68 3.97
CA THR A 347 -7.76 8.32 2.87
C THR A 347 -6.57 9.14 3.36
N PHE A 348 -6.62 10.44 3.36
CA PHE A 348 -5.43 11.30 3.46
C PHE A 348 -5.02 11.71 4.89
N GLY A 349 -5.83 11.43 5.90
CA GLY A 349 -5.50 11.75 7.30
C GLY A 349 -5.65 13.24 7.65
N LEU A 350 -5.12 13.62 8.83
CA LEU A 350 -5.32 14.96 9.41
C LEU A 350 -4.39 16.04 8.86
N VAL A 351 -3.25 15.65 8.28
CA VAL A 351 -2.20 16.58 7.85
C VAL A 351 -1.65 16.18 6.48
N HIS A 352 -1.34 17.19 5.67
CA HIS A 352 -0.71 16.98 4.38
C HIS A 352 0.64 16.28 4.51
N ARG A 353 0.91 15.38 3.57
CA ARG A 353 2.16 14.62 3.50
C ARG A 353 2.74 14.67 2.09
N ASN A 354 4.06 14.67 2.03
CA ASN A 354 4.80 14.40 0.81
C ASN A 354 4.69 12.92 0.44
N LYS A 355 5.09 12.55 -0.77
CA LYS A 355 5.06 11.16 -1.27
C LYS A 355 5.85 10.19 -0.40
N ASP A 356 6.92 10.66 0.23
CA ASP A 356 7.76 9.91 1.17
C ASP A 356 7.15 9.77 2.59
N GLY A 357 5.92 10.26 2.78
CA GLY A 357 5.21 10.22 4.07
C GLY A 357 5.64 11.30 5.07
N SER A 358 6.61 12.16 4.75
CA SER A 358 6.99 13.29 5.59
C SER A 358 5.86 14.31 5.68
N VAL A 359 5.73 14.99 6.83
CA VAL A 359 4.67 15.96 7.07
C VAL A 359 4.98 17.28 6.38
N VAL A 360 4.02 17.85 5.67
CA VAL A 360 4.10 19.20 5.11
C VAL A 360 3.83 20.21 6.22
N LEU A 361 4.71 21.21 6.33
CA LEU A 361 4.56 22.30 7.30
C LEU A 361 4.04 23.56 6.61
N GLY A 362 3.16 24.27 7.29
CA GLY A 362 2.70 25.60 6.89
C GLY A 362 3.75 26.70 7.17
N ASP A 363 3.41 27.94 6.86
CA ASP A 363 4.29 29.12 7.08
C ASP A 363 4.62 29.37 8.57
N ASP A 364 3.81 28.83 9.46
CA ASP A 364 3.98 28.88 10.93
C ASP A 364 4.84 27.74 11.49
N ASN A 365 5.39 26.87 10.63
CA ASN A 365 6.09 25.62 10.95
C ASN A 365 5.24 24.59 11.72
N LEU A 366 3.92 24.67 11.63
CA LEU A 366 3.02 23.64 12.14
C LEU A 366 2.56 22.71 11.00
N PRO A 367 2.19 21.46 11.31
CA PRO A 367 1.62 20.56 10.31
C PRO A 367 0.41 21.19 9.60
N LEU A 368 0.43 21.19 8.27
CA LEU A 368 -0.65 21.75 7.45
C LEU A 368 -1.88 20.83 7.49
N PRO A 369 -3.05 21.29 7.99
CA PRO A 369 -4.26 20.48 8.02
C PRO A 369 -4.79 20.17 6.62
N THR A 370 -5.34 18.97 6.41
CA THR A 370 -5.95 18.55 5.13
C THR A 370 -7.38 19.04 4.96
N TYR A 371 -8.09 19.27 6.04
CA TYR A 371 -9.49 19.71 6.03
C TYR A 371 -9.87 20.43 7.34
N ASP A 372 -10.99 21.09 7.31
CA ASP A 372 -11.60 21.79 8.44
C ASP A 372 -13.04 21.31 8.76
N ASN A 373 -13.71 21.94 9.70
CA ASN A 373 -15.07 21.58 10.08
C ASN A 373 -16.12 21.92 9.00
N GLU A 374 -15.85 22.88 8.13
CA GLU A 374 -16.74 23.23 7.03
C GLU A 374 -16.69 22.14 5.95
N THR A 375 -15.49 21.67 5.63
CA THR A 375 -15.25 20.53 4.75
C THR A 375 -16.02 19.28 5.22
N ILE A 376 -15.96 18.97 6.53
CA ILE A 376 -16.68 17.81 7.09
C ILE A 376 -18.19 17.94 6.86
N ARG A 377 -18.78 19.12 7.14
CA ARG A 377 -20.21 19.34 6.95
C ARG A 377 -20.63 19.23 5.49
N ASN A 378 -19.85 19.81 4.58
CA ASN A 378 -20.11 19.72 3.14
C ASN A 378 -19.99 18.26 2.65
N LEU A 379 -18.96 17.55 3.07
CA LEU A 379 -18.78 16.14 2.70
C LEU A 379 -19.90 15.24 3.25
N ALA A 380 -20.39 15.49 4.47
CA ALA A 380 -21.50 14.75 5.06
C ALA A 380 -22.78 14.81 4.22
N ARG A 381 -23.00 15.93 3.51
CA ARG A 381 -24.15 16.13 2.62
C ARG A 381 -24.13 15.17 1.42
N VAL A 382 -22.93 14.77 0.94
CA VAL A 382 -22.77 13.80 -0.15
C VAL A 382 -23.29 12.40 0.27
N PHE A 383 -23.13 12.02 1.54
CA PHE A 383 -23.54 10.71 2.04
C PHE A 383 -24.99 10.67 2.55
N THR A 384 -25.77 11.71 2.30
CA THR A 384 -27.21 11.71 2.62
C THR A 384 -28.02 10.90 1.60
N GLY A 385 -29.18 10.40 2.02
CA GLY A 385 -30.10 9.65 1.16
C GLY A 385 -29.73 8.19 0.94
N LEU A 386 -28.64 7.66 1.53
CA LEU A 386 -28.29 6.25 1.46
C LEU A 386 -29.17 5.40 2.38
N GLY A 387 -29.79 4.37 1.83
CA GLY A 387 -30.65 3.44 2.54
C GLY A 387 -30.52 1.99 2.04
N LEU A 388 -31.07 1.04 2.78
CA LEU A 388 -31.07 -0.38 2.38
C LEU A 388 -31.77 -0.55 1.03
N SER A 389 -31.17 -1.36 0.11
CA SER A 389 -31.66 -1.50 -1.27
C SER A 389 -32.63 -2.67 -1.42
N TYR A 390 -32.12 -3.90 -1.42
CA TYR A 390 -32.86 -5.13 -1.71
C TYR A 390 -32.81 -6.10 -0.54
N ALA A 391 -33.79 -7.02 -0.48
CA ALA A 391 -33.59 -8.33 0.12
C ALA A 391 -33.23 -9.31 -1.00
N ALA A 392 -32.12 -10.03 -0.85
CA ALA A 392 -31.77 -11.14 -1.71
C ALA A 392 -32.13 -12.49 -1.06
N ASP A 393 -32.34 -13.53 -1.87
CA ASP A 393 -32.41 -14.91 -1.39
C ASP A 393 -31.01 -15.49 -1.12
N SER A 394 -30.94 -16.75 -0.68
CA SER A 394 -29.66 -17.44 -0.42
C SER A 394 -28.79 -17.64 -1.66
N THR A 395 -29.31 -17.37 -2.86
CA THR A 395 -28.61 -17.46 -4.13
C THR A 395 -28.20 -16.08 -4.66
N GLY A 396 -28.48 -15.00 -3.91
CA GLY A 396 -28.18 -13.63 -4.30
C GLY A 396 -29.21 -12.99 -5.23
N ASN A 397 -30.32 -13.68 -5.56
CA ASN A 397 -31.37 -13.09 -6.39
C ASN A 397 -32.22 -12.09 -5.58
N SER A 398 -32.48 -10.93 -6.17
CA SER A 398 -33.35 -9.91 -5.57
C SER A 398 -34.78 -10.42 -5.47
N VAL A 399 -35.28 -10.57 -4.25
CA VAL A 399 -36.66 -11.03 -3.96
C VAL A 399 -37.57 -9.89 -3.48
N TYR A 400 -36.99 -8.77 -3.06
CA TYR A 400 -37.76 -7.64 -2.55
C TYR A 400 -36.98 -6.33 -2.69
N GLU A 401 -37.55 -5.36 -3.38
CA GLU A 401 -37.00 -4.01 -3.45
C GLU A 401 -37.50 -3.15 -2.28
N ASN A 402 -36.57 -2.52 -1.56
CA ASN A 402 -36.94 -1.58 -0.50
C ASN A 402 -37.33 -0.23 -1.12
N THR A 403 -38.58 0.18 -0.90
CA THR A 403 -39.12 1.48 -1.33
C THR A 403 -39.23 2.49 -0.18
N ASN A 404 -38.91 2.09 1.05
CA ASN A 404 -39.02 2.93 2.24
C ASN A 404 -37.65 3.25 2.84
N PHE A 405 -37.21 4.48 2.69
CA PHE A 405 -35.92 4.97 3.21
C PHE A 405 -35.69 4.69 4.70
N ASN A 406 -36.72 4.90 5.53
CA ASN A 406 -36.59 4.78 6.98
C ASN A 406 -36.60 3.31 7.49
N ARG A 407 -36.59 2.32 6.60
CA ARG A 407 -36.53 0.92 7.04
C ARG A 407 -35.12 0.52 7.48
N SER A 408 -35.04 0.01 8.69
CA SER A 408 -33.84 -0.64 9.25
C SER A 408 -33.86 -2.18 9.07
N TYR A 409 -34.81 -2.70 8.33
CA TYR A 409 -34.93 -4.12 7.96
C TYR A 409 -35.54 -4.24 6.57
N CYS A 410 -35.27 -5.34 5.87
CA CYS A 410 -35.83 -5.60 4.55
C CYS A 410 -36.47 -6.99 4.48
N GLY A 411 -37.54 -7.05 3.68
CA GLY A 411 -38.31 -8.26 3.46
C GLY A 411 -39.50 -8.44 4.40
N PRO A 412 -40.37 -9.39 4.09
CA PRO A 412 -41.49 -9.77 4.95
C PRO A 412 -41.00 -10.38 6.27
N THR A 413 -41.79 -10.26 7.32
CA THR A 413 -41.52 -10.85 8.64
C THR A 413 -41.24 -12.36 8.49
N GLY A 414 -40.06 -12.83 8.90
CA GLY A 414 -39.68 -14.25 8.85
C GLY A 414 -38.79 -14.64 7.67
N SER A 415 -38.46 -13.73 6.72
CA SER A 415 -37.46 -14.00 5.70
C SER A 415 -36.04 -13.83 6.25
N LEU A 416 -35.11 -14.68 5.81
CA LEU A 416 -33.68 -14.49 6.05
C LEU A 416 -33.24 -13.17 5.42
N HIS A 417 -32.69 -12.28 6.23
CA HIS A 417 -32.52 -10.85 5.87
C HIS A 417 -31.20 -10.60 5.13
N TYR A 418 -31.15 -10.93 3.84
CA TYR A 418 -29.94 -10.71 3.01
C TYR A 418 -29.73 -9.25 2.55
N CYS A 419 -30.55 -8.29 2.95
CA CYS A 419 -30.33 -6.88 2.59
C CYS A 419 -29.06 -6.28 3.21
N TRP A 420 -28.55 -6.90 4.26
CA TRP A 420 -27.31 -6.51 4.91
C TRP A 420 -26.05 -6.93 4.13
N THR A 421 -26.24 -7.69 3.05
CA THR A 421 -25.19 -8.16 2.13
C THR A 421 -25.24 -7.44 0.77
N GLN A 422 -26.22 -6.56 0.57
CA GLN A 422 -26.40 -5.82 -0.70
C GLN A 422 -25.98 -4.37 -0.52
N PRO A 423 -25.33 -3.76 -1.51
CA PRO A 423 -24.99 -2.33 -1.46
C PRO A 423 -26.21 -1.47 -1.16
N MET A 424 -26.02 -0.42 -0.36
CA MET A 424 -27.03 0.62 -0.15
C MET A 424 -27.36 1.33 -1.46
N LYS A 425 -28.55 1.90 -1.56
CA LYS A 425 -28.96 2.72 -2.69
C LYS A 425 -29.34 4.13 -2.26
N PHE A 426 -29.29 5.08 -3.17
CA PHE A 426 -29.79 6.42 -2.93
C PHE A 426 -31.32 6.51 -3.01
N PHE A 427 -31.87 7.30 -2.13
CA PHE A 427 -33.25 7.79 -2.11
C PHE A 427 -33.22 9.31 -2.35
N PRO A 428 -33.40 9.78 -3.58
CA PRO A 428 -33.11 11.16 -3.97
C PRO A 428 -33.86 12.22 -3.16
N SER A 429 -35.05 11.93 -2.67
CA SER A 429 -35.82 12.86 -1.83
C SER A 429 -35.13 13.20 -0.50
N TYR A 430 -34.19 12.37 -0.06
CA TYR A 430 -33.44 12.53 1.19
C TYR A 430 -31.98 12.91 0.97
N HIS A 431 -31.52 12.96 -0.29
CA HIS A 431 -30.18 13.42 -0.67
C HIS A 431 -30.14 14.94 -0.83
N ASP A 432 -28.99 15.52 -0.54
CA ASP A 432 -28.71 16.95 -0.69
C ASP A 432 -28.05 17.19 -2.04
N PHE A 433 -28.71 17.96 -2.92
CA PHE A 433 -28.22 18.30 -4.27
C PHE A 433 -27.71 19.75 -4.39
N ASP A 434 -27.64 20.49 -3.29
CA ASP A 434 -27.08 21.85 -3.30
C ASP A 434 -25.57 21.81 -3.47
N GLU A 435 -24.96 22.91 -3.91
CA GLU A 435 -23.51 23.05 -4.07
C GLU A 435 -22.74 22.73 -2.79
N LYS A 436 -21.61 22.01 -2.95
CA LYS A 436 -20.75 21.57 -1.83
C LYS A 436 -19.30 21.91 -2.13
N PHE A 437 -18.64 22.61 -1.20
CA PHE A 437 -17.21 22.91 -1.23
C PHE A 437 -16.49 21.91 -0.32
N LEU A 438 -15.67 21.05 -0.92
CA LEU A 438 -14.98 19.99 -0.20
C LEU A 438 -13.55 20.43 0.20
N PHE A 439 -12.63 19.52 0.24
CA PHE A 439 -11.22 19.78 0.57
C PHE A 439 -10.46 20.40 -0.60
N VAL A 440 -9.25 20.90 -0.30
CA VAL A 440 -8.32 21.43 -1.31
C VAL A 440 -7.26 20.37 -1.62
N ASP A 441 -7.04 20.11 -2.90
CA ASP A 441 -5.94 19.29 -3.38
C ASP A 441 -5.16 20.02 -4.47
N ASN A 442 -3.84 20.04 -4.39
CA ASN A 442 -2.95 20.77 -5.31
C ASN A 442 -3.27 22.27 -5.48
N GLY A 443 -3.86 22.90 -4.47
CA GLY A 443 -4.29 24.31 -4.51
C GLY A 443 -5.66 24.54 -5.14
N ASP A 444 -6.30 23.51 -5.69
CA ASP A 444 -7.63 23.57 -6.26
C ASP A 444 -8.67 22.99 -5.28
N GLN A 445 -9.76 23.73 -5.06
CA GLN A 445 -10.86 23.24 -4.25
C GLN A 445 -11.74 22.28 -5.04
N VAL A 446 -11.99 21.10 -4.47
CA VAL A 446 -12.96 20.15 -5.02
C VAL A 446 -14.37 20.66 -4.76
N VAL A 447 -15.15 20.85 -5.82
CA VAL A 447 -16.51 21.40 -5.75
C VAL A 447 -17.49 20.43 -6.41
N ILE A 448 -18.58 20.11 -5.72
CA ILE A 448 -19.75 19.45 -6.29
C ILE A 448 -20.77 20.57 -6.59
N PRO A 449 -21.08 20.85 -7.86
CA PRO A 449 -22.01 21.91 -8.21
C PRO A 449 -23.45 21.55 -7.82
N GLU A 450 -24.29 22.57 -7.57
CA GLU A 450 -25.73 22.38 -7.42
C GLU A 450 -26.33 21.67 -8.64
N SER A 451 -27.25 20.75 -8.41
CA SER A 451 -27.96 20.04 -9.46
C SER A 451 -29.48 20.14 -9.31
N ALA A 452 -30.13 20.49 -10.41
CA ALA A 452 -31.58 20.42 -10.52
C ALA A 452 -32.10 19.02 -10.85
N ASP A 453 -31.21 18.09 -11.21
CA ASP A 453 -31.54 16.67 -11.45
C ASP A 453 -31.59 15.91 -10.12
N ILE A 454 -32.79 15.74 -9.58
CA ILE A 454 -33.05 15.01 -8.34
C ILE A 454 -33.24 13.53 -8.68
N SER A 455 -32.18 12.86 -9.12
CA SER A 455 -32.20 11.46 -9.53
C SER A 455 -31.19 10.59 -8.75
N VAL A 456 -31.37 9.28 -8.84
CA VAL A 456 -30.39 8.31 -8.32
C VAL A 456 -29.07 8.44 -9.08
N ASP A 457 -29.13 8.61 -10.40
CA ASP A 457 -27.94 8.70 -11.25
C ASP A 457 -27.07 9.91 -10.89
N GLN A 458 -27.71 11.06 -10.61
CA GLN A 458 -26.98 12.26 -10.17
C GLN A 458 -26.34 12.05 -8.79
N ALA A 459 -27.05 11.47 -7.82
CA ALA A 459 -26.48 11.18 -6.50
C ALA A 459 -25.31 10.19 -6.58
N VAL A 460 -25.39 9.18 -7.47
CA VAL A 460 -24.28 8.24 -7.74
C VAL A 460 -23.11 8.96 -8.42
N ALA A 461 -23.38 9.91 -9.32
CA ALA A 461 -22.33 10.71 -9.97
C ALA A 461 -21.56 11.56 -8.94
N GLU A 462 -22.26 12.23 -8.01
CA GLU A 462 -21.64 12.99 -6.92
C GLU A 462 -20.78 12.10 -6.04
N LEU A 463 -21.28 10.94 -5.64
CA LEU A 463 -20.51 9.96 -4.87
C LEU A 463 -19.24 9.54 -5.62
N ASN A 464 -19.32 9.22 -6.91
CA ASN A 464 -18.16 8.82 -7.71
C ASN A 464 -17.11 9.92 -7.78
N THR A 465 -17.53 11.17 -8.02
CA THR A 465 -16.61 12.32 -8.03
C THR A 465 -15.89 12.48 -6.69
N VAL A 466 -16.59 12.29 -5.59
CA VAL A 466 -15.99 12.41 -4.25
C VAL A 466 -15.04 11.27 -3.96
N ILE A 467 -15.42 10.02 -4.27
CA ILE A 467 -14.53 8.85 -4.09
C ILE A 467 -13.25 9.02 -4.91
N GLU A 468 -13.36 9.48 -6.15
CA GLU A 468 -12.21 9.77 -7.01
C GLU A 468 -11.31 10.83 -6.36
N ALA A 469 -11.85 11.98 -5.99
CA ALA A 469 -11.08 13.06 -5.36
C ALA A 469 -10.43 12.65 -4.03
N LEU A 470 -11.09 11.83 -3.21
CA LEU A 470 -10.52 11.30 -1.96
C LEU A 470 -9.32 10.38 -2.20
N VAL A 471 -9.38 9.52 -3.21
CA VAL A 471 -8.32 8.56 -3.51
C VAL A 471 -7.17 9.22 -4.24
N GLU A 472 -7.44 10.12 -5.17
CA GLU A 472 -6.44 10.83 -5.95
C GLU A 472 -5.74 11.97 -5.19
N HIS A 473 -6.26 12.36 -4.01
CA HIS A 473 -5.63 13.35 -3.16
C HIS A 473 -4.18 12.97 -2.83
N ASN A 474 -3.24 13.89 -3.04
CA ASN A 474 -1.79 13.67 -2.95
C ASN A 474 -1.33 12.98 -1.66
N THR A 475 -2.03 13.18 -0.55
CA THR A 475 -1.67 12.59 0.74
C THR A 475 -2.22 11.18 0.93
N THR A 476 -3.18 10.72 0.10
CA THR A 476 -3.81 9.40 0.27
C THR A 476 -2.82 8.27 0.00
N ALA A 477 -2.09 8.33 -1.11
CA ALA A 477 -1.11 7.30 -1.44
C ALA A 477 -0.06 7.09 -0.32
N PRO A 478 0.67 8.11 0.18
CA PRO A 478 1.65 7.93 1.26
C PRO A 478 1.00 7.53 2.60
N PHE A 479 -0.22 7.97 2.87
CA PHE A 479 -0.94 7.58 4.08
C PHE A 479 -1.28 6.08 4.08
N ILE A 480 -1.86 5.58 3.00
CA ILE A 480 -2.23 4.16 2.85
C ILE A 480 -0.99 3.27 2.72
N ALA A 481 0.02 3.69 1.94
CA ALA A 481 1.29 3.00 1.80
C ALA A 481 1.93 2.73 3.17
N ARG A 482 2.10 3.77 4.00
CA ARG A 482 2.64 3.63 5.34
C ARG A 482 1.82 2.66 6.20
N ARG A 483 0.48 2.74 6.17
CA ARG A 483 -0.42 1.86 6.91
C ARG A 483 -0.23 0.40 6.50
N LEU A 484 -0.20 0.12 5.20
CA LEU A 484 -0.03 -1.24 4.70
C LEU A 484 1.37 -1.79 5.00
N ILE A 485 2.45 -1.01 4.83
CA ILE A 485 3.79 -1.45 5.24
C ILE A 485 3.80 -1.83 6.73
N GLN A 486 3.17 -1.03 7.58
CA GLN A 486 3.07 -1.31 9.02
C GLN A 486 2.26 -2.58 9.32
N ARG A 487 1.27 -2.92 8.50
CA ARG A 487 0.51 -4.16 8.66
C ARG A 487 1.26 -5.40 8.20
N PHE A 488 2.12 -5.29 7.19
CA PHE A 488 2.82 -6.43 6.62
C PHE A 488 4.24 -6.62 7.14
N VAL A 489 5.05 -5.56 7.24
CA VAL A 489 6.51 -5.66 7.33
C VAL A 489 7.09 -5.06 8.61
N THR A 490 7.01 -3.74 8.79
CA THR A 490 7.69 -3.04 9.89
C THR A 490 6.88 -1.88 10.45
N SER A 491 7.03 -1.62 11.75
CA SER A 491 6.36 -0.48 12.40
C SER A 491 6.94 0.88 11.99
N ASN A 492 8.21 0.90 11.58
CA ASN A 492 8.97 2.11 11.29
C ASN A 492 9.57 2.06 9.87
N PRO A 493 8.75 2.13 8.81
CA PRO A 493 9.27 2.16 7.44
C PRO A 493 10.06 3.44 7.19
N SER A 494 11.13 3.34 6.39
CA SER A 494 11.86 4.50 5.91
C SER A 494 11.00 5.36 4.98
N ASN A 495 11.38 6.63 4.80
CA ASN A 495 10.71 7.52 3.87
C ASN A 495 10.83 7.01 2.42
N ALA A 496 11.98 6.46 2.03
CA ALA A 496 12.19 5.88 0.71
C ALA A 496 11.25 4.68 0.44
N TYR A 497 11.04 3.83 1.44
CA TYR A 497 10.11 2.71 1.34
C TYR A 497 8.66 3.19 1.18
N ILE A 498 8.25 4.20 1.97
CA ILE A 498 6.92 4.80 1.84
C ILE A 498 6.73 5.41 0.46
N GLU A 499 7.72 6.15 -0.05
CA GLU A 499 7.67 6.78 -1.37
C GLU A 499 7.48 5.75 -2.48
N LYS A 500 8.29 4.70 -2.51
CA LYS A 500 8.20 3.62 -3.48
C LYS A 500 6.82 2.94 -3.48
N VAL A 501 6.27 2.65 -2.32
CA VAL A 501 4.93 2.05 -2.20
C VAL A 501 3.83 3.06 -2.57
N SER A 502 4.02 4.35 -2.28
CA SER A 502 3.11 5.43 -2.71
C SER A 502 3.05 5.55 -4.23
N GLU A 503 4.19 5.38 -4.90
CA GLU A 503 4.24 5.37 -6.36
C GLU A 503 3.54 4.17 -6.97
N ALA A 504 3.73 2.98 -6.36
CA ALA A 504 3.04 1.77 -6.75
C ALA A 504 1.51 1.85 -6.57
N PHE A 505 1.04 2.70 -5.64
CA PHE A 505 -0.38 2.96 -5.44
C PHE A 505 -1.00 3.61 -6.69
N GLY A 506 -0.30 4.54 -7.34
CA GLY A 506 -0.77 5.20 -8.55
C GLY A 506 -2.04 6.03 -8.32
N GLN A 507 -2.72 6.39 -9.41
CA GLN A 507 -3.89 7.29 -9.36
C GLN A 507 -5.15 6.60 -8.82
N ASP A 508 -5.39 5.34 -9.19
CA ASP A 508 -6.60 4.60 -8.80
C ASP A 508 -6.42 3.73 -7.56
N GLY A 509 -5.20 3.66 -6.99
CA GLY A 509 -4.86 2.79 -5.88
C GLY A 509 -4.70 1.32 -6.29
N ASN A 510 -3.70 1.01 -7.13
CA ASN A 510 -3.45 -0.36 -7.60
C ASN A 510 -2.88 -1.25 -6.49
N LEU A 511 -3.73 -2.04 -5.84
CA LEU A 511 -3.35 -2.87 -4.70
C LEU A 511 -2.44 -4.05 -5.05
N ILE A 512 -2.44 -4.52 -6.32
CA ILE A 512 -1.45 -5.52 -6.79
C ILE A 512 -0.05 -4.92 -6.76
N GLN A 513 0.12 -3.73 -7.33
CA GLN A 513 1.44 -3.08 -7.36
C GLN A 513 1.90 -2.70 -5.95
N VAL A 514 0.97 -2.23 -5.11
CA VAL A 514 1.23 -1.92 -3.70
C VAL A 514 1.76 -3.14 -2.94
N ILE A 515 1.10 -4.30 -3.01
CA ILE A 515 1.54 -5.48 -2.25
C ILE A 515 2.87 -6.04 -2.79
N LYS A 516 3.10 -5.99 -4.11
CA LYS A 516 4.40 -6.33 -4.69
C LYS A 516 5.49 -5.38 -4.19
N ALA A 517 5.26 -4.07 -4.26
CA ALA A 517 6.21 -3.07 -3.75
C ALA A 517 6.50 -3.25 -2.24
N ILE A 518 5.50 -3.64 -1.43
CA ILE A 518 5.70 -3.92 -0.01
C ILE A 518 6.54 -5.17 0.21
N LEU A 519 6.17 -6.29 -0.40
CA LEU A 519 6.79 -7.58 -0.06
C LEU A 519 8.16 -7.81 -0.71
N LEU A 520 8.44 -7.13 -1.82
CA LEU A 520 9.68 -7.28 -2.59
C LEU A 520 10.70 -6.18 -2.32
N ASP A 521 10.39 -5.20 -1.47
CA ASP A 521 11.30 -4.11 -1.17
C ASP A 521 12.57 -4.61 -0.46
N PRO A 522 13.75 -4.07 -0.79
CA PRO A 522 14.99 -4.40 -0.09
C PRO A 522 14.90 -4.20 1.44
N GLU A 523 14.17 -3.18 1.91
CA GLU A 523 13.96 -2.96 3.34
C GLU A 523 13.19 -4.12 4.01
N ALA A 524 12.33 -4.83 3.27
CA ALA A 524 11.66 -6.03 3.75
C ALA A 524 12.52 -7.30 3.68
N ARG A 525 13.57 -7.33 2.82
CA ARG A 525 14.28 -8.55 2.41
C ARG A 525 15.75 -8.61 2.81
N SER A 526 16.44 -7.45 2.95
CA SER A 526 17.87 -7.43 3.24
C SER A 526 18.19 -7.88 4.67
N PRO A 527 19.11 -8.84 4.88
CA PRO A 527 19.53 -9.26 6.21
C PRO A 527 20.09 -8.15 7.07
N SER A 528 20.84 -7.21 6.51
CA SER A 528 21.41 -6.07 7.24
C SER A 528 20.32 -5.17 7.82
N VAL A 529 19.28 -4.87 7.01
CA VAL A 529 18.15 -4.05 7.45
C VAL A 529 17.33 -4.78 8.51
N VAL A 530 17.00 -6.06 8.28
CA VAL A 530 16.15 -6.82 9.20
C VAL A 530 16.82 -7.13 10.54
N SER A 531 18.15 -7.08 10.62
CA SER A 531 18.89 -7.21 11.87
C SER A 531 19.02 -5.89 12.64
N SER A 532 18.58 -4.76 12.09
CA SER A 532 18.62 -3.47 12.77
C SER A 532 17.64 -3.42 13.95
N ASN A 533 17.97 -2.62 14.98
CA ASN A 533 17.12 -2.45 16.17
C ASN A 533 15.80 -1.69 15.89
N THR A 534 15.65 -1.11 14.72
CA THR A 534 14.47 -0.31 14.32
C THR A 534 13.53 -1.07 13.40
N PHE A 535 13.97 -2.21 12.83
CA PHE A 535 13.17 -3.02 11.94
C PHE A 535 12.23 -3.96 12.70
N GLY A 536 11.10 -4.27 12.04
CA GLY A 536 10.13 -5.25 12.50
C GLY A 536 8.90 -4.64 13.13
N LYS A 537 7.99 -5.50 13.50
CA LYS A 537 6.72 -5.13 14.16
C LYS A 537 6.37 -6.15 15.23
N PHE A 538 5.66 -5.69 16.26
CA PHE A 538 5.00 -6.61 17.16
C PHE A 538 3.80 -7.22 16.44
N LYS A 539 3.81 -8.54 16.23
CA LYS A 539 2.70 -9.25 15.59
C LYS A 539 1.47 -9.20 16.48
N GLU A 540 0.32 -8.95 15.89
CA GLU A 540 -0.98 -9.04 16.54
C GLU A 540 -1.19 -10.46 17.12
N PRO A 541 -1.79 -10.62 18.32
CA PRO A 541 -1.98 -11.94 18.93
C PRO A 541 -2.66 -12.96 18.03
N ILE A 542 -3.61 -12.52 17.21
CA ILE A 542 -4.31 -13.39 16.25
C ILE A 542 -3.37 -13.92 15.17
N LEU A 543 -2.46 -13.09 14.65
CA LEU A 543 -1.46 -13.52 13.68
C LEU A 543 -0.38 -14.43 14.29
N GLN A 544 -0.10 -14.28 15.59
CA GLN A 544 0.79 -15.20 16.30
C GLN A 544 0.12 -16.58 16.42
N LEU A 545 -1.15 -16.61 16.80
CA LEU A 545 -1.91 -17.83 17.01
C LEU A 545 -2.13 -18.58 15.68
N THR A 546 -2.54 -17.88 14.62
CA THR A 546 -2.71 -18.52 13.29
C THR A 546 -1.39 -19.04 12.75
N ALA A 547 -0.27 -18.33 12.97
CA ALA A 547 1.05 -18.82 12.56
C ALA A 547 1.44 -20.14 13.29
N VAL A 548 1.12 -20.26 14.58
CA VAL A 548 1.33 -21.52 15.33
C VAL A 548 0.45 -22.62 14.76
N PHE A 549 -0.83 -22.37 14.50
CA PHE A 549 -1.75 -23.36 13.95
C PHE A 549 -1.29 -23.84 12.56
N ARG A 550 -0.84 -22.94 11.70
CA ARG A 550 -0.32 -23.27 10.36
C ARG A 550 0.99 -24.05 10.44
N LEU A 551 1.93 -23.63 11.30
CA LEU A 551 3.22 -24.27 11.46
C LEU A 551 3.09 -25.73 11.90
N PHE A 552 2.18 -26.02 12.83
CA PHE A 552 1.95 -27.36 13.37
C PHE A 552 0.87 -28.14 12.63
N ASN A 553 0.36 -27.61 11.51
CA ASN A 553 -0.76 -28.20 10.75
C ASN A 553 -1.92 -28.60 11.70
N ALA A 554 -2.29 -27.67 12.57
CA ALA A 554 -3.35 -27.89 13.55
C ALA A 554 -4.63 -28.25 12.83
N SER A 555 -5.25 -29.34 13.23
CA SER A 555 -6.55 -29.76 12.72
C SER A 555 -7.59 -29.56 13.81
N SER A 556 -8.71 -28.93 13.44
CA SER A 556 -9.92 -28.94 14.24
C SER A 556 -10.91 -29.87 13.55
N LYS A 557 -11.53 -30.76 14.30
CA LYS A 557 -12.53 -31.67 13.73
C LYS A 557 -13.90 -31.00 13.76
N ILE A 558 -14.27 -30.32 12.69
CA ILE A 558 -15.70 -30.10 12.39
C ILE A 558 -16.16 -31.35 11.68
N ALA A 559 -17.13 -32.11 12.25
CA ALA A 559 -17.73 -33.22 11.55
C ALA A 559 -18.49 -32.67 10.34
N LEU A 560 -17.86 -32.67 9.18
CA LEU A 560 -18.55 -32.48 7.92
C LEU A 560 -19.33 -33.75 7.66
N GLY A 561 -20.65 -33.64 7.43
CA GLY A 561 -21.49 -34.81 7.11
C GLY A 561 -20.93 -35.59 5.94
N GLU A 562 -21.09 -36.92 5.96
CA GLU A 562 -20.69 -37.81 4.88
C GLU A 562 -21.25 -37.31 3.53
N GLY A 563 -20.42 -36.70 2.70
CA GLY A 563 -20.81 -36.22 1.37
C GLY A 563 -19.98 -35.08 0.76
N ASP A 564 -19.24 -34.31 1.55
CA ASP A 564 -18.56 -33.10 1.05
C ASP A 564 -17.03 -33.24 0.87
N ALA A 565 -16.59 -34.38 0.32
CA ALA A 565 -15.16 -34.62 0.02
C ALA A 565 -14.54 -33.68 -1.03
N ASP A 566 -15.33 -32.79 -1.64
CA ASP A 566 -14.88 -32.00 -2.82
C ASP A 566 -14.55 -30.52 -2.51
N MET A 567 -14.73 -30.07 -1.28
CA MET A 567 -14.41 -28.67 -0.91
C MET A 567 -12.98 -28.47 -0.38
N GLY A 568 -12.16 -29.52 -0.29
CA GLY A 568 -10.77 -29.43 0.19
C GLY A 568 -10.64 -28.95 1.64
N LEU A 569 -11.73 -28.91 2.38
CA LEU A 569 -11.79 -28.60 3.80
C LEU A 569 -11.55 -29.88 4.60
N ILE A 570 -10.56 -29.85 5.43
CA ILE A 570 -10.06 -30.97 6.25
C ILE A 570 -11.18 -31.45 7.18
N GLU A 571 -11.30 -32.80 7.33
CA GLU A 571 -12.11 -33.44 8.38
C GLU A 571 -11.78 -32.82 9.74
N THR A 572 -12.76 -32.14 10.33
CA THR A 572 -12.59 -31.51 11.64
C THR A 572 -13.71 -31.94 12.56
N ASP A 573 -13.39 -32.53 13.74
CA ASP A 573 -14.37 -32.88 14.80
C ASP A 573 -14.51 -31.71 15.79
N TYR A 574 -15.61 -31.01 15.77
CA TYR A 574 -15.97 -30.04 16.81
C TYR A 574 -16.74 -30.75 17.94
N ALA A 575 -16.02 -31.40 18.82
CA ALA A 575 -16.64 -32.01 20.00
C ALA A 575 -16.81 -31.06 21.20
N ASN A 576 -16.41 -29.77 21.10
CA ASN A 576 -16.67 -28.75 22.12
C ASN A 576 -16.32 -27.35 21.57
N ALA A 577 -17.33 -26.63 21.11
CA ALA A 577 -17.23 -25.25 20.63
C ALA A 577 -16.74 -24.26 21.70
N ASP A 578 -16.73 -24.64 22.97
CA ASP A 578 -16.33 -23.78 24.09
C ASP A 578 -14.79 -23.71 24.32
N HIS A 579 -13.98 -24.50 23.59
CA HIS A 579 -12.55 -24.62 23.86
C HIS A 579 -11.62 -23.93 22.87
N PHE A 580 -12.10 -23.37 21.74
CA PHE A 580 -11.24 -22.76 20.71
C PHE A 580 -11.57 -21.31 20.35
N ALA A 581 -12.57 -20.71 20.95
CA ALA A 581 -12.72 -19.27 20.85
C ALA A 581 -12.02 -18.62 22.05
N PRO A 582 -10.79 -18.12 21.92
CA PRO A 582 -10.36 -17.07 22.83
C PRO A 582 -11.40 -15.96 22.70
N ASP A 583 -11.89 -15.47 23.82
CA ASP A 583 -12.81 -14.34 23.90
C ASP A 583 -12.36 -13.26 22.92
N ALA A 584 -12.91 -13.32 21.69
CA ALA A 584 -12.44 -12.49 20.59
C ALA A 584 -13.09 -11.12 20.69
N THR A 585 -12.73 -10.38 21.71
CA THR A 585 -12.96 -8.94 21.82
C THR A 585 -12.02 -8.12 20.91
N PHE A 586 -11.35 -8.77 19.93
CA PHE A 586 -10.31 -8.17 19.08
C PHE A 586 -10.57 -8.28 17.57
N ILE A 587 -11.81 -8.27 17.10
CA ILE A 587 -12.17 -7.95 15.71
C ILE A 587 -13.22 -6.87 15.72
#